data_61d7985f6ebb74c12b18fec16990c093
#
_entry.id   61d7985f6ebb74c12b18fec16990c093
#
_cell.length_a   1.000
_cell.length_b   1.000
_cell.length_c   1.000
_cell.angle_alpha   90.00
_cell.angle_beta   90.00
_cell.angle_gamma   90.00
#
_symmetry.space_group_name_H-M   'P 1'
#
loop_
_entity.id
_entity.type
_entity.pdbx_description
1 polymer ?
#
loop_
_entity_poly.entity_id
_entity_poly.type
_entity_poly.pdbx_seq_one_letter_code
_entity_poly.pdbx_strand_id
1 'polypeptide(L)'
;TTSIGKLTRHLATHGATVLLAAADTFRAAAREQLNVWADRNTVDIISQDGGDPAAVSFDAVTAGKARGKDVVLIDTAGRLPTQLHLMAELQKVKRIIAKADNMPNLASNTKTAGVFIHSTAIDNIAPHEILLVIDCNTGQNALAQVKAFDEALGLTGLIVTKLDGTAKGGVLAAIALWGAGRSAGAVPVYFVGVGEKVEDLETFSAKEFAQALLS
;
A
#
# COMPACT_ATOMS: atom_id res chain seq x y z
N THR A 1 -6.03 6.28 1.55
CA THR A 1 -7.16 6.08 0.60
C THR A 1 -6.92 6.77 -0.74
N THR A 2 -6.58 8.09 -0.81
CA THR A 2 -6.35 8.78 -2.10
C THR A 2 -5.24 8.13 -2.93
N SER A 3 -4.11 7.77 -2.31
CA SER A 3 -2.99 7.12 -3.01
C SER A 3 -3.35 5.76 -3.57
N ILE A 4 -4.22 5.00 -2.89
CA ILE A 4 -4.69 3.70 -3.38
C ILE A 4 -5.56 3.86 -4.62
N GLY A 5 -6.41 4.90 -4.67
CA GLY A 5 -7.20 5.23 -5.86
C GLY A 5 -6.33 5.56 -7.08
N LYS A 6 -5.25 6.32 -6.88
CA LYS A 6 -4.26 6.62 -7.93
C LYS A 6 -3.48 5.39 -8.35
N LEU A 7 -3.07 4.55 -7.40
CA LEU A 7 -2.37 3.29 -7.68
C LEU A 7 -3.27 2.34 -8.49
N THR A 8 -4.56 2.27 -8.14
CA THR A 8 -5.55 1.51 -8.91
C THR A 8 -5.59 1.96 -10.36
N ARG A 9 -5.64 3.28 -10.60
CA ARG A 9 -5.61 3.84 -11.95
C ARG A 9 -4.33 3.48 -12.70
N HIS A 10 -3.19 3.65 -12.03
CA HIS A 10 -1.89 3.32 -12.59
C HIS A 10 -1.82 1.85 -13.01
N LEU A 11 -2.20 0.91 -12.16
CA LEU A 11 -2.21 -0.52 -12.46
C LEU A 11 -3.18 -0.86 -13.60
N ALA A 12 -4.39 -0.31 -13.57
CA ALA A 12 -5.39 -0.55 -14.61
C ALA A 12 -4.93 -0.04 -15.99
N THR A 13 -4.24 1.11 -16.06
CA THR A 13 -3.68 1.61 -17.33
C THR A 13 -2.56 0.74 -17.88
N HIS A 14 -1.91 -0.08 -17.02
CA HIS A 14 -0.93 -1.08 -17.43
C HIS A 14 -1.54 -2.48 -17.65
N GLY A 15 -2.87 -2.57 -17.71
CA GLY A 15 -3.59 -3.78 -18.09
C GLY A 15 -3.89 -4.75 -16.93
N ALA A 16 -3.58 -4.38 -15.67
CA ALA A 16 -3.87 -5.22 -14.53
C ALA A 16 -5.35 -5.11 -14.11
N THR A 17 -5.98 -6.25 -13.82
CA THR A 17 -7.31 -6.31 -13.20
C THR A 17 -7.21 -6.19 -11.70
N VAL A 18 -7.88 -5.19 -11.12
CA VAL A 18 -7.74 -4.82 -9.70
C VAL A 18 -9.04 -5.09 -8.94
N LEU A 19 -8.90 -5.54 -7.68
CA LEU A 19 -9.97 -5.58 -6.68
C LEU A 19 -9.54 -4.73 -5.48
N LEU A 20 -10.44 -3.87 -4.99
CA LEU A 20 -10.20 -3.07 -3.79
C LEU A 20 -10.82 -3.71 -2.55
N ALA A 21 -10.20 -3.50 -1.39
CA ALA A 21 -10.72 -3.88 -0.09
C ALA A 21 -10.72 -2.69 0.87
N ALA A 22 -11.89 -2.34 1.41
CA ALA A 22 -12.06 -1.26 2.38
C ALA A 22 -11.83 -1.77 3.81
N ALA A 23 -10.57 -2.02 4.17
CA ALA A 23 -10.20 -2.53 5.50
C ALA A 23 -9.92 -1.41 6.53
N ASP A 24 -10.04 -0.12 6.19
CA ASP A 24 -10.17 0.98 7.16
C ASP A 24 -11.63 1.06 7.64
N THR A 25 -12.05 0.07 8.43
CA THR A 25 -13.44 -0.08 8.89
C THR A 25 -13.80 0.88 10.02
N PHE A 26 -12.80 1.52 10.64
CA PHE A 26 -12.99 2.49 11.72
C PHE A 26 -13.46 3.86 11.23
N ARG A 27 -13.26 4.15 9.94
CA ARG A 27 -13.57 5.46 9.36
C ARG A 27 -14.58 5.30 8.21
N ALA A 28 -15.84 5.63 8.50
CA ALA A 28 -16.90 5.61 7.48
C ALA A 28 -16.52 6.44 6.23
N ALA A 29 -15.99 7.64 6.43
CA ALA A 29 -15.54 8.50 5.34
C ALA A 29 -14.41 7.89 4.48
N ALA A 30 -13.52 7.06 5.05
CA ALA A 30 -12.48 6.38 4.27
C ALA A 30 -13.08 5.33 3.33
N ARG A 31 -14.06 4.58 3.83
CA ARG A 31 -14.81 3.59 3.02
C ARG A 31 -15.60 4.28 1.91
N GLU A 32 -16.33 5.34 2.21
CA GLU A 32 -17.06 6.11 1.20
C GLU A 32 -16.12 6.67 0.13
N GLN A 33 -14.99 7.22 0.54
CA GLN A 33 -13.97 7.71 -0.38
C GLN A 33 -13.42 6.59 -1.26
N LEU A 34 -13.17 5.39 -0.70
CA LEU A 34 -12.67 4.26 -1.48
C LEU A 34 -13.71 3.75 -2.48
N ASN A 35 -15.01 3.77 -2.14
CA ASN A 35 -16.08 3.46 -3.08
C ASN A 35 -16.09 4.43 -4.27
N VAL A 36 -15.95 5.74 -4.02
CA VAL A 36 -15.82 6.74 -5.10
C VAL A 36 -14.62 6.45 -6.01
N TRP A 37 -13.49 5.99 -5.44
CA TRP A 37 -12.34 5.59 -6.23
C TRP A 37 -12.57 4.31 -7.03
N ALA A 38 -13.29 3.32 -6.46
CA ALA A 38 -13.68 2.10 -7.17
C ALA A 38 -14.54 2.43 -8.40
N ASP A 39 -15.56 3.27 -8.21
CA ASP A 39 -16.45 3.72 -9.29
C ASP A 39 -15.68 4.47 -10.39
N ARG A 40 -14.82 5.43 -10.01
CA ARG A 40 -14.00 6.19 -10.97
C ARG A 40 -13.04 5.33 -11.78
N ASN A 41 -12.54 4.26 -11.21
CA ASN A 41 -11.63 3.33 -11.88
C ASN A 41 -12.35 2.13 -12.50
N THR A 42 -13.67 2.00 -12.30
CA THR A 42 -14.48 0.88 -12.79
C THR A 42 -13.92 -0.47 -12.31
N VAL A 43 -13.63 -0.56 -11.01
CA VAL A 43 -13.11 -1.77 -10.37
C VAL A 43 -14.03 -2.24 -9.23
N ASP A 44 -14.01 -3.55 -8.97
CA ASP A 44 -14.77 -4.14 -7.87
C ASP A 44 -14.18 -3.72 -6.51
N ILE A 45 -15.04 -3.67 -5.49
CA ILE A 45 -14.65 -3.40 -4.11
C ILE A 45 -15.33 -4.37 -3.15
N ILE A 46 -14.59 -4.84 -2.14
CA ILE A 46 -15.09 -5.55 -0.97
C ILE A 46 -15.12 -4.58 0.21
N SER A 47 -16.28 -4.40 0.81
CA SER A 47 -16.47 -3.53 1.98
C SER A 47 -17.54 -4.11 2.91
N GLN A 48 -17.39 -3.85 4.21
CA GLN A 48 -18.37 -4.22 5.24
C GLN A 48 -18.57 -3.04 6.21
N ASP A 49 -19.80 -2.81 6.61
CA ASP A 49 -20.13 -1.82 7.64
C ASP A 49 -19.71 -2.33 9.02
N GLY A 50 -18.81 -1.59 9.68
CA GLY A 50 -18.36 -1.94 11.03
C GLY A 50 -17.67 -3.32 11.14
N GLY A 51 -17.21 -3.86 10.01
CA GLY A 51 -16.55 -5.17 9.95
C GLY A 51 -15.16 -5.17 10.58
N ASP A 52 -14.68 -6.38 10.92
CA ASP A 52 -13.28 -6.60 11.29
C ASP A 52 -12.36 -6.38 10.06
N PRO A 53 -11.35 -5.49 10.11
CA PRO A 53 -10.40 -5.28 9.02
C PRO A 53 -9.79 -6.57 8.47
N ALA A 54 -9.51 -7.53 9.34
CA ALA A 54 -8.95 -8.82 8.95
C ALA A 54 -9.97 -9.68 8.19
N ALA A 55 -11.27 -9.63 8.55
CA ALA A 55 -12.31 -10.34 7.82
C ALA A 55 -12.52 -9.77 6.42
N VAL A 56 -12.60 -8.44 6.29
CA VAL A 56 -12.68 -7.75 4.99
C VAL A 56 -11.49 -8.11 4.09
N SER A 57 -10.29 -8.15 4.67
CA SER A 57 -9.07 -8.52 3.95
C SER A 57 -9.08 -9.97 3.48
N PHE A 58 -9.57 -10.90 4.32
CA PHE A 58 -9.73 -12.31 3.98
C PHE A 58 -10.70 -12.50 2.81
N ASP A 59 -11.87 -11.86 2.91
CA ASP A 59 -12.91 -11.94 1.88
C ASP A 59 -12.41 -11.36 0.55
N ALA A 60 -11.65 -10.26 0.60
CA ALA A 60 -11.09 -9.64 -0.60
C ALA A 60 -10.05 -10.53 -1.30
N VAL A 61 -9.14 -11.16 -0.55
CA VAL A 61 -8.16 -12.10 -1.13
C VAL A 61 -8.88 -13.30 -1.73
N THR A 62 -9.84 -13.88 -1.00
CA THR A 62 -10.62 -15.01 -1.48
C THR A 62 -11.43 -14.66 -2.73
N ALA A 63 -12.09 -13.50 -2.75
CA ALA A 63 -12.85 -13.02 -3.90
C ALA A 63 -11.93 -12.69 -5.10
N GLY A 64 -10.77 -12.09 -4.85
CA GLY A 64 -9.76 -11.80 -5.88
C GLY A 64 -9.30 -13.06 -6.58
N LYS A 65 -8.96 -14.10 -5.81
CA LYS A 65 -8.60 -15.42 -6.33
C LYS A 65 -9.73 -16.04 -7.15
N ALA A 66 -10.94 -16.06 -6.59
CA ALA A 66 -12.10 -16.66 -7.26
C ALA A 66 -12.48 -15.96 -8.57
N ARG A 67 -12.26 -14.64 -8.65
CA ARG A 67 -12.57 -13.80 -9.81
C ARG A 67 -11.42 -13.66 -10.80
N GLY A 68 -10.27 -14.29 -10.55
CA GLY A 68 -9.08 -14.19 -11.40
C GLY A 68 -8.52 -12.77 -11.52
N LYS A 69 -8.57 -11.99 -10.44
CA LYS A 69 -7.96 -10.65 -10.43
C LYS A 69 -6.45 -10.74 -10.31
N ASP A 70 -5.74 -9.88 -11.04
CA ASP A 70 -4.27 -9.81 -10.99
C ASP A 70 -3.79 -9.20 -9.68
N VAL A 71 -4.52 -8.23 -9.14
CA VAL A 71 -4.12 -7.46 -7.96
C VAL A 71 -5.29 -7.26 -6.99
N VAL A 72 -5.05 -7.48 -5.69
CA VAL A 72 -5.94 -7.07 -4.61
C VAL A 72 -5.25 -5.97 -3.81
N LEU A 73 -5.82 -4.75 -3.80
CA LEU A 73 -5.34 -3.62 -3.01
C LEU A 73 -6.17 -3.48 -1.74
N ILE A 74 -5.53 -3.54 -0.59
CA ILE A 74 -6.20 -3.49 0.71
C ILE A 74 -5.89 -2.15 1.37
N ASP A 75 -6.91 -1.28 1.52
CA ASP A 75 -6.83 0.01 2.22
C ASP A 75 -7.04 -0.21 3.71
N THR A 76 -6.00 -0.02 4.50
CA THR A 76 -6.02 -0.23 5.95
C THR A 76 -6.00 1.09 6.71
N ALA A 77 -6.42 1.06 7.98
CA ALA A 77 -6.29 2.20 8.85
C ALA A 77 -4.82 2.64 8.97
N GLY A 78 -4.58 3.94 8.83
CA GLY A 78 -3.27 4.57 9.10
C GLY A 78 -3.21 5.22 10.48
N ARG A 79 -4.33 5.29 11.20
CA ARG A 79 -4.45 5.92 12.53
C ARG A 79 -5.51 5.18 13.35
N LEU A 80 -5.15 4.82 14.56
CA LEU A 80 -6.05 4.36 15.62
C LEU A 80 -5.75 5.17 16.90
N PRO A 81 -6.60 5.08 17.95
CA PRO A 81 -6.41 5.81 19.19
C PRO A 81 -5.04 5.63 19.83
N THR A 82 -4.44 4.45 19.67
CA THR A 82 -3.06 4.20 20.10
C THR A 82 -2.27 3.52 18.98
N GLN A 83 -0.96 3.81 18.91
CA GLN A 83 -0.05 3.17 17.95
C GLN A 83 0.03 1.66 18.18
N LEU A 84 -0.02 1.20 19.44
CA LEU A 84 0.00 -0.23 19.79
C LEU A 84 -1.20 -0.97 19.19
N HIS A 85 -2.39 -0.43 19.32
CA HIS A 85 -3.60 -1.03 18.76
C HIS A 85 -3.54 -1.09 17.23
N LEU A 86 -3.05 -0.01 16.60
CA LEU A 86 -2.87 0.01 15.15
C LEU A 86 -1.92 -1.09 14.67
N MET A 87 -0.76 -1.22 15.30
CA MET A 87 0.24 -2.22 14.91
C MET A 87 -0.26 -3.65 15.12
N ALA A 88 -0.93 -3.92 16.23
CA ALA A 88 -1.54 -5.23 16.50
C ALA A 88 -2.61 -5.60 15.46
N GLU A 89 -3.46 -4.63 15.07
CA GLU A 89 -4.49 -4.81 14.05
C GLU A 89 -3.87 -5.10 12.67
N LEU A 90 -2.87 -4.31 12.26
CA LEU A 90 -2.19 -4.51 10.98
C LEU A 90 -1.43 -5.84 10.91
N GLN A 91 -0.80 -6.27 12.02
CA GLN A 91 -0.19 -7.60 12.12
C GLN A 91 -1.22 -8.74 12.00
N LYS A 92 -2.42 -8.54 12.57
CA LYS A 92 -3.54 -9.48 12.41
C LYS A 92 -3.98 -9.55 10.96
N VAL A 93 -4.17 -8.41 10.29
CA VAL A 93 -4.50 -8.32 8.86
C VAL A 93 -3.44 -9.06 8.03
N LYS A 94 -2.15 -8.78 8.24
CA LYS A 94 -1.05 -9.47 7.53
C LYS A 94 -1.13 -10.98 7.66
N ARG A 95 -1.33 -11.50 8.88
CA ARG A 95 -1.45 -12.96 9.10
C ARG A 95 -2.67 -13.58 8.42
N ILE A 96 -3.79 -12.86 8.41
CA ILE A 96 -5.04 -13.36 7.80
C ILE A 96 -4.94 -13.35 6.28
N ILE A 97 -4.30 -12.35 5.67
CA ILE A 97 -4.02 -12.33 4.23
C ILE A 97 -3.17 -13.54 3.83
N ALA A 98 -2.08 -13.82 4.55
CA ALA A 98 -1.25 -15.00 4.30
C ALA A 98 -2.04 -16.31 4.40
N LYS A 99 -2.96 -16.41 5.39
CA LYS A 99 -3.83 -17.57 5.53
C LYS A 99 -4.80 -17.70 4.36
N ALA A 100 -5.44 -16.63 3.92
CA ALA A 100 -6.37 -16.62 2.80
C ALA A 100 -5.68 -17.01 1.49
N ASP A 101 -4.44 -16.55 1.30
CA ASP A 101 -3.66 -16.85 0.10
C ASP A 101 -3.25 -18.32 0.02
N ASN A 102 -2.88 -18.92 1.15
CA ASN A 102 -2.52 -20.34 1.22
C ASN A 102 -3.71 -21.32 1.11
N MET A 103 -4.97 -20.86 1.11
CA MET A 103 -6.11 -21.74 0.93
C MET A 103 -6.17 -22.25 -0.52
N PRO A 104 -6.40 -23.57 -0.74
CA PRO A 104 -6.49 -24.12 -2.08
C PRO A 104 -7.64 -23.45 -2.85
N ASN A 105 -7.34 -22.98 -4.04
CA ASN A 105 -8.33 -22.41 -4.93
C ASN A 105 -9.15 -23.55 -5.56
N LEU A 106 -10.43 -23.60 -5.29
CA LEU A 106 -11.36 -24.59 -5.90
C LEU A 106 -11.67 -24.28 -7.38
N ALA A 107 -11.26 -23.14 -7.88
CA ALA A 107 -11.48 -22.73 -9.26
C ALA A 107 -10.21 -22.09 -9.85
N SER A 108 -9.56 -22.87 -10.72
CA SER A 108 -8.59 -22.41 -11.74
C SER A 108 -7.17 -21.94 -11.35
N ASN A 109 -6.26 -22.20 -12.26
CA ASN A 109 -4.87 -21.78 -12.47
C ASN A 109 -4.61 -20.25 -12.41
N THR A 110 -5.03 -19.55 -11.38
CA THR A 110 -4.84 -18.10 -11.29
C THR A 110 -3.65 -17.77 -10.41
N LYS A 111 -2.65 -17.13 -10.97
CA LYS A 111 -1.56 -16.50 -10.21
C LYS A 111 -2.15 -15.35 -9.42
N THR A 112 -2.31 -15.52 -8.13
CA THR A 112 -2.85 -14.47 -7.25
C THR A 112 -1.74 -13.53 -6.84
N ALA A 113 -1.95 -12.28 -7.15
CA ALA A 113 -1.07 -11.20 -6.79
C ALA A 113 -1.72 -10.34 -5.70
N GLY A 114 -1.16 -10.31 -4.49
CA GLY A 114 -1.45 -9.26 -3.50
C GLY A 114 -0.57 -8.04 -3.77
N VAL A 115 -1.05 -6.83 -3.62
CA VAL A 115 -0.40 -5.54 -3.96
C VAL A 115 0.98 -5.64 -4.61
N PHE A 116 1.06 -5.49 -5.92
CA PHE A 116 2.22 -5.87 -6.74
C PHE A 116 2.99 -4.74 -7.33
N ILE A 117 4.27 -4.96 -7.28
CA ILE A 117 5.17 -4.73 -8.43
C ILE A 117 6.01 -6.00 -8.54
N HIS A 118 6.15 -6.50 -9.76
CA HIS A 118 6.90 -7.69 -10.12
C HIS A 118 8.15 -7.87 -9.26
N SER A 119 8.10 -8.77 -8.29
CA SER A 119 9.24 -9.20 -7.49
C SER A 119 9.51 -10.66 -7.81
N THR A 120 10.75 -10.96 -8.16
CA THR A 120 11.31 -12.32 -8.24
C THR A 120 11.53 -12.89 -6.84
N ALA A 121 10.68 -12.59 -5.88
CA ALA A 121 10.79 -13.03 -4.50
C ALA A 121 10.49 -14.54 -4.39
N ILE A 122 11.34 -15.21 -3.66
CA ILE A 122 11.38 -16.66 -3.48
C ILE A 122 10.21 -17.16 -2.60
N ASP A 123 9.57 -16.29 -1.85
CA ASP A 123 8.43 -16.61 -0.99
C ASP A 123 7.13 -16.08 -1.59
N ASN A 124 6.35 -16.99 -2.15
CA ASN A 124 5.09 -16.71 -2.85
C ASN A 124 3.89 -16.57 -1.90
N ILE A 125 4.09 -16.00 -0.70
CA ILE A 125 3.05 -15.84 0.33
C ILE A 125 2.62 -14.38 0.44
N ALA A 126 1.32 -14.11 0.28
CA ALA A 126 0.76 -12.78 0.47
C ALA A 126 0.82 -12.33 1.96
N PRO A 127 0.88 -11.03 2.26
CA PRO A 127 0.95 -9.95 1.28
C PRO A 127 2.32 -9.87 0.60
N HIS A 128 2.32 -9.78 -0.73
CA HIS A 128 3.56 -9.72 -1.49
C HIS A 128 4.24 -8.36 -1.32
N GLU A 129 3.46 -7.30 -1.15
CA GLU A 129 3.94 -5.96 -0.89
C GLU A 129 3.22 -5.33 0.31
N ILE A 130 3.97 -4.65 1.15
CA ILE A 130 3.48 -3.83 2.25
C ILE A 130 3.99 -2.41 2.02
N LEU A 131 3.11 -1.57 1.47
CA LEU A 131 3.45 -0.21 1.10
C LEU A 131 2.97 0.78 2.15
N LEU A 132 3.89 1.60 2.66
CA LEU A 132 3.53 2.72 3.53
C LEU A 132 3.41 4.00 2.70
N VAL A 133 2.27 4.69 2.85
CA VAL A 133 2.08 6.03 2.27
C VAL A 133 2.54 7.06 3.28
N ILE A 134 3.50 7.89 2.89
CA ILE A 134 4.02 8.97 3.71
C ILE A 134 3.76 10.34 3.09
N ASP A 135 3.49 11.34 3.94
CA ASP A 135 3.36 12.74 3.55
C ASP A 135 4.64 13.48 3.93
N CYS A 136 5.37 14.01 2.94
CA CYS A 136 6.62 14.74 3.18
C CYS A 136 6.45 16.03 3.98
N ASN A 137 5.23 16.57 4.09
CA ASN A 137 4.97 17.73 4.96
C ASN A 137 5.08 17.40 6.45
N THR A 138 5.09 16.13 6.84
CA THR A 138 5.19 15.72 8.25
C THR A 138 6.61 15.78 8.82
N GLY A 139 7.61 16.10 7.98
CA GLY A 139 9.00 16.28 8.41
C GLY A 139 9.57 15.04 9.11
N GLN A 140 10.25 15.22 10.24
CA GLN A 140 10.87 14.12 11.00
C GLN A 140 9.89 13.04 11.48
N ASN A 141 8.61 13.37 11.60
CA ASN A 141 7.58 12.39 11.96
C ASN A 141 7.43 11.31 10.89
N ALA A 142 7.71 11.61 9.62
CA ALA A 142 7.69 10.61 8.54
C ALA A 142 8.72 9.50 8.78
N LEU A 143 9.95 9.85 9.17
CA LEU A 143 10.99 8.87 9.50
C LEU A 143 10.60 8.00 10.71
N ALA A 144 10.04 8.60 11.76
CA ALA A 144 9.56 7.86 12.93
C ALA A 144 8.43 6.90 12.54
N GLN A 145 7.52 7.34 11.67
CA GLN A 145 6.45 6.50 11.14
C GLN A 145 7.01 5.32 10.33
N VAL A 146 7.93 5.56 9.40
CA VAL A 146 8.57 4.49 8.61
C VAL A 146 9.22 3.45 9.51
N LYS A 147 9.99 3.87 10.53
CA LYS A 147 10.63 2.96 11.48
C LYS A 147 9.62 2.08 12.22
N ALA A 148 8.57 2.67 12.79
CA ALA A 148 7.57 1.95 13.56
C ALA A 148 6.79 0.94 12.70
N PHE A 149 6.41 1.33 11.47
CA PHE A 149 5.71 0.43 10.56
C PHE A 149 6.62 -0.68 10.03
N ASP A 150 7.88 -0.37 9.75
CA ASP A 150 8.87 -1.37 9.30
C ASP A 150 9.13 -2.42 10.38
N GLU A 151 9.35 -2.00 11.62
CA GLU A 151 9.54 -2.89 12.76
C GLU A 151 8.34 -3.83 12.98
N ALA A 152 7.12 -3.30 12.83
CA ALA A 152 5.90 -4.07 13.06
C ALA A 152 5.54 -5.01 11.91
N LEU A 153 5.78 -4.61 10.67
CA LEU A 153 5.22 -5.25 9.47
C LEU A 153 6.26 -5.74 8.48
N GLY A 154 7.48 -5.17 8.48
CA GLY A 154 8.48 -5.39 7.44
C GLY A 154 8.03 -4.74 6.13
N LEU A 155 8.25 -3.44 6.01
CA LEU A 155 7.88 -2.69 4.81
C LEU A 155 8.67 -3.16 3.59
N THR A 156 7.98 -3.30 2.46
CA THR A 156 8.59 -3.64 1.17
C THR A 156 8.74 -2.43 0.26
N GLY A 157 7.99 -1.34 0.50
CA GLY A 157 8.09 -0.13 -0.29
C GLY A 157 7.36 1.07 0.31
N LEU A 158 7.62 2.24 -0.28
CA LEU A 158 7.01 3.51 0.09
C LEU A 158 6.29 4.15 -1.10
N ILE A 159 5.18 4.81 -0.80
CA ILE A 159 4.54 5.79 -1.67
C ILE A 159 4.69 7.15 -0.99
N VAL A 160 5.31 8.09 -1.67
CA VAL A 160 5.61 9.41 -1.13
C VAL A 160 4.66 10.44 -1.73
N THR A 161 4.06 11.27 -0.89
CA THR A 161 3.14 12.32 -1.35
C THR A 161 3.65 13.70 -0.94
N LYS A 162 3.24 14.72 -1.69
CA LYS A 162 3.55 16.13 -1.44
C LYS A 162 5.05 16.42 -1.41
N LEU A 163 5.77 15.86 -2.39
CA LEU A 163 7.22 16.03 -2.52
C LEU A 163 7.61 17.36 -3.19
N ASP A 164 6.67 18.21 -3.53
CA ASP A 164 6.87 19.51 -4.14
C ASP A 164 7.61 20.48 -3.18
N GLY A 165 8.87 20.73 -3.45
CA GLY A 165 9.74 21.65 -2.73
C GLY A 165 11.02 21.03 -2.13
N THR A 166 12.13 21.79 -2.19
CA THR A 166 13.49 21.36 -1.81
C THR A 166 13.64 20.96 -0.33
N ALA A 167 12.90 21.62 0.58
CA ALA A 167 12.95 21.30 2.01
C ALA A 167 12.44 19.87 2.33
N LYS A 168 11.64 19.28 1.45
CA LYS A 168 11.02 17.95 1.64
C LYS A 168 11.92 16.80 1.21
N GLY A 169 12.93 17.07 0.38
CA GLY A 169 13.95 16.11 0.00
C GLY A 169 14.77 15.58 1.18
N GLY A 170 14.95 16.39 2.23
CA GLY A 170 15.65 15.99 3.45
C GLY A 170 14.97 14.80 4.18
N VAL A 171 13.65 14.67 4.10
CA VAL A 171 12.91 13.53 4.69
C VAL A 171 13.28 12.24 3.98
N LEU A 172 13.30 12.23 2.65
CA LEU A 172 13.68 11.05 1.87
C LEU A 172 15.14 10.67 2.06
N ALA A 173 16.03 11.66 2.11
CA ALA A 173 17.45 11.45 2.41
C ALA A 173 17.63 10.82 3.80
N ALA A 174 16.91 11.28 4.82
CA ALA A 174 16.95 10.70 6.17
C ALA A 174 16.43 9.26 6.20
N ILE A 175 15.36 8.95 5.45
CA ILE A 175 14.82 7.59 5.33
C ILE A 175 15.83 6.69 4.60
N ALA A 176 16.47 7.16 3.53
CA ALA A 176 17.48 6.42 2.79
C ALA A 176 18.70 6.11 3.65
N LEU A 177 19.23 7.11 4.39
CA LEU A 177 20.34 6.93 5.32
C LEU A 177 20.04 5.92 6.43
N TRP A 178 18.85 6.02 7.03
CA TRP A 178 18.41 5.03 8.01
C TRP A 178 18.30 3.64 7.39
N GLY A 179 17.71 3.55 6.19
CA GLY A 179 17.51 2.30 5.48
C GLY A 179 18.81 1.60 5.09
N ALA A 180 19.87 2.35 4.84
CA ALA A 180 21.20 1.77 4.54
C ALA A 180 21.76 0.91 5.69
N GLY A 181 21.35 1.17 6.94
CA GLY A 181 21.73 0.38 8.11
C GLY A 181 20.86 -0.85 8.38
N ARG A 182 19.80 -1.09 7.61
CA ARG A 182 18.92 -2.25 7.79
C ARG A 182 19.54 -3.52 7.21
N SER A 183 19.37 -4.64 7.89
CA SER A 183 19.79 -5.96 7.38
C SER A 183 19.04 -6.36 6.10
N ALA A 184 17.79 -5.92 5.95
CA ALA A 184 16.95 -6.13 4.77
C ALA A 184 17.21 -5.12 3.63
N GLY A 185 18.19 -4.22 3.78
CA GLY A 185 18.44 -3.15 2.83
C GLY A 185 17.48 -1.95 3.00
N ALA A 186 17.67 -0.90 2.21
CA ALA A 186 16.81 0.28 2.23
C ALA A 186 15.40 -0.04 1.74
N VAL A 187 14.38 0.55 2.37
CA VAL A 187 13.00 0.46 1.87
C VAL A 187 12.89 1.29 0.59
N PRO A 188 12.56 0.70 -0.56
CA PRO A 188 12.50 1.43 -1.81
C PRO A 188 11.30 2.39 -1.83
N VAL A 189 11.45 3.53 -2.51
CA VAL A 189 10.33 4.37 -2.91
C VAL A 189 9.87 3.89 -4.28
N TYR A 190 8.62 3.48 -4.39
CA TYR A 190 8.06 3.01 -5.65
C TYR A 190 7.38 4.13 -6.42
N PHE A 191 6.58 4.94 -5.71
CA PHE A 191 5.78 5.98 -6.34
C PHE A 191 5.86 7.30 -5.60
N VAL A 192 5.62 8.36 -6.39
CA VAL A 192 5.49 9.74 -5.91
C VAL A 192 4.14 10.30 -6.36
N GLY A 193 3.39 10.85 -5.42
CA GLY A 193 2.21 11.64 -5.71
C GLY A 193 2.60 13.09 -6.00
N VAL A 194 2.38 13.53 -7.24
CA VAL A 194 2.83 14.84 -7.74
C VAL A 194 1.72 15.87 -7.84
N GLY A 195 0.50 15.53 -7.47
CA GLY A 195 -0.67 16.43 -7.53
C GLY A 195 -1.94 15.79 -6.97
N GLU A 196 -3.10 16.38 -7.28
CA GLU A 196 -4.39 15.97 -6.73
C GLU A 196 -5.24 15.11 -7.68
N LYS A 197 -4.91 15.07 -8.98
CA LYS A 197 -5.65 14.31 -9.99
C LYS A 197 -5.40 12.81 -9.84
N VAL A 198 -6.26 11.99 -10.40
CA VAL A 198 -6.17 10.53 -10.35
C VAL A 198 -4.91 10.00 -11.07
N GLU A 199 -4.43 10.72 -12.07
CA GLU A 199 -3.24 10.40 -12.85
C GLU A 199 -1.93 10.85 -12.16
N ASP A 200 -2.00 11.71 -11.13
CA ASP A 200 -0.83 12.31 -10.49
C ASP A 200 -0.14 11.32 -9.52
N LEU A 201 0.21 10.15 -10.03
CA LEU A 201 1.06 9.16 -9.38
C LEU A 201 2.11 8.69 -10.40
N GLU A 202 3.36 8.97 -10.10
CA GLU A 202 4.49 8.64 -10.96
C GLU A 202 5.41 7.61 -10.31
N THR A 203 6.10 6.81 -11.12
CA THR A 203 7.16 5.93 -10.65
C THR A 203 8.34 6.79 -10.16
N PHE A 204 8.86 6.48 -8.98
CA PHE A 204 9.98 7.24 -8.41
C PHE A 204 11.30 6.89 -9.09
N SER A 205 12.04 7.92 -9.50
CA SER A 205 13.42 7.83 -9.99
C SER A 205 14.40 8.43 -8.99
N ALA A 206 15.15 7.58 -8.29
CA ALA A 206 16.15 8.04 -7.31
C ALA A 206 17.23 8.90 -7.96
N LYS A 207 17.59 8.62 -9.22
CA LYS A 207 18.59 9.39 -9.98
C LYS A 207 18.11 10.81 -10.27
N GLU A 208 16.89 10.92 -10.81
CA GLU A 208 16.29 12.23 -11.12
C GLU A 208 16.07 13.05 -9.87
N PHE A 209 15.60 12.40 -8.79
CA PHE A 209 15.41 13.04 -7.50
C PHE A 209 16.73 13.58 -6.94
N ALA A 210 17.81 12.80 -6.96
CA ALA A 210 19.11 13.23 -6.49
C ALA A 210 19.67 14.40 -7.33
N GLN A 211 19.47 14.38 -8.65
CA GLN A 211 19.86 15.48 -9.52
C GLN A 211 19.10 16.77 -9.19
N ALA A 212 17.78 16.67 -8.96
CA ALA A 212 16.95 17.82 -8.61
C ALA A 212 17.26 18.40 -7.23
N LEU A 213 17.83 17.60 -6.29
CA LEU A 213 18.27 18.11 -4.99
C LEU A 213 19.59 18.87 -5.03
N LEU A 214 20.45 18.59 -6.04
CA LEU A 214 21.80 19.15 -6.15
C LEU A 214 21.86 20.35 -7.12
N SER A 215 20.79 20.61 -7.86
CA SER A 215 20.63 21.76 -8.75
C SER A 215 20.08 22.97 -8.04
#